data_8b6fafb62035c2fcc80550f902e89f37
#
_entry.id   8b6fafb62035c2fcc80550f902e89f37
#
_cell.length_a   1.000
_cell.length_b   1.000
_cell.length_c   1.000
_cell.angle_alpha   90.00
_cell.angle_beta   90.00
_cell.angle_gamma   90.00
#
_symmetry.space_group_name_H-M   'P 1'
#
loop_
_entity.id
_entity.type
_entity.pdbx_description
1 polymer ?
#
loop_
_entity_poly.entity_id
_entity_poly.type
_entity_poly.pdbx_seq_one_letter_code
_entity_poly.pdbx_strand_id
1 'polypeptide(L)'
;HELQKHLEVLPPEYFYMLGQDYDDLRPDDYYFRSVRYNEIIERIRDRGESENFEFFQPVRTIYTNIKALKIDYVRNLVIDWRTCPDGSIIVIDEVQLVPPYNDNKNKNDDIVQELTIHRHRGFDFWFITQSPSYLHPTIKELISCHLHITRPYWRTPKVYQFGSLRAYPNTLVNKLNCESKFSFKPADSIFKLYKSTSIDTSKKRTPKGLIGFALFIMFGVFVFGYGASGGPGFLGHF
;
A
#
# COMPACT_ATOMS: atom_id res chain seq x y z
N HIS A 1 -28.44 -43.32 12.97
CA HIS A 1 -28.50 -43.15 11.49
C HIS A 1 -28.74 -41.69 11.01
N GLU A 2 -29.39 -40.84 11.78
CA GLU A 2 -29.60 -39.43 11.40
C GLU A 2 -28.38 -38.53 11.76
N LEU A 3 -27.65 -38.86 12.84
CA LEU A 3 -26.43 -38.13 13.22
C LEU A 3 -25.31 -38.26 12.17
N GLN A 4 -25.21 -39.40 11.48
CA GLN A 4 -24.19 -39.57 10.43
C GLN A 4 -24.48 -38.78 9.14
N LYS A 5 -25.71 -38.36 8.88
CA LYS A 5 -26.06 -37.54 7.70
C LYS A 5 -25.65 -36.08 7.82
N HIS A 6 -25.30 -35.62 9.00
CA HIS A 6 -24.93 -34.21 9.26
C HIS A 6 -23.46 -34.01 9.67
N LEU A 7 -22.67 -35.09 9.74
CA LEU A 7 -21.23 -35.00 9.96
C LEU A 7 -20.57 -34.45 8.69
N GLU A 8 -20.14 -33.23 8.76
CA GLU A 8 -19.31 -32.61 7.74
C GLU A 8 -17.89 -33.14 7.94
N VAL A 9 -17.43 -34.01 7.04
CA VAL A 9 -16.09 -34.60 7.13
C VAL A 9 -15.10 -33.70 6.39
N LEU A 10 -13.98 -33.41 7.02
CA LEU A 10 -12.88 -32.70 6.35
C LEU A 10 -12.34 -33.57 5.21
N PRO A 11 -12.11 -32.96 4.02
CA PRO A 11 -11.52 -33.66 2.89
C PRO A 11 -10.11 -34.19 3.21
N PRO A 12 -9.65 -35.26 2.58
CA PRO A 12 -8.31 -35.82 2.79
C PRO A 12 -7.18 -34.80 2.58
N GLU A 13 -7.38 -33.82 1.70
CA GLU A 13 -6.43 -32.74 1.42
C GLU A 13 -6.14 -31.86 2.64
N TYR A 14 -7.06 -31.76 3.59
CA TYR A 14 -6.83 -31.04 4.86
C TYR A 14 -5.64 -31.69 5.61
N PHE A 15 -5.64 -33.00 5.78
CA PHE A 15 -4.59 -33.73 6.51
C PHE A 15 -3.26 -33.67 5.75
N TYR A 16 -3.31 -33.68 4.44
CA TYR A 16 -2.14 -33.50 3.59
C TYR A 16 -1.51 -32.12 3.80
N MET A 17 -2.33 -31.07 3.85
CA MET A 17 -1.86 -29.70 4.06
C MET A 17 -1.24 -29.46 5.44
N LEU A 18 -1.71 -30.15 6.49
CA LEU A 18 -1.09 -30.04 7.82
C LEU A 18 0.32 -30.62 7.88
N GLY A 19 0.62 -31.61 7.08
CA GLY A 19 1.91 -32.31 7.07
C GLY A 19 2.98 -31.70 6.19
N GLN A 20 2.69 -30.59 5.49
CA GLN A 20 3.60 -29.98 4.52
C GLN A 20 4.22 -28.68 5.06
N ASP A 21 5.50 -28.51 4.79
CA ASP A 21 6.17 -27.21 4.93
C ASP A 21 5.98 -26.45 3.61
N TYR A 22 5.07 -25.47 3.63
CA TYR A 22 4.64 -24.75 2.43
C TYR A 22 5.32 -23.38 2.24
N ASP A 23 6.37 -23.05 2.97
CA ASP A 23 6.91 -21.69 2.99
C ASP A 23 7.16 -21.10 1.60
N ASP A 24 7.82 -21.87 0.72
CA ASP A 24 8.04 -21.43 -0.67
C ASP A 24 7.14 -22.12 -1.71
N LEU A 25 6.49 -23.23 -1.34
CA LEU A 25 5.80 -24.13 -2.27
C LEU A 25 4.29 -24.17 -2.08
N ARG A 26 3.70 -23.23 -1.33
CA ARG A 26 2.24 -23.21 -1.16
C ARG A 26 1.53 -23.16 -2.50
N PRO A 27 0.48 -23.98 -2.70
CA PRO A 27 -0.36 -23.89 -3.88
C PRO A 27 -0.93 -22.46 -4.02
N ASP A 28 -1.07 -21.99 -5.24
CA ASP A 28 -1.62 -20.65 -5.49
C ASP A 28 -3.06 -20.50 -4.95
N ASP A 29 -3.81 -21.58 -4.85
CA ASP A 29 -5.17 -21.66 -4.30
C ASP A 29 -5.22 -21.93 -2.77
N TYR A 30 -4.08 -21.93 -2.09
CA TYR A 30 -3.96 -22.20 -0.66
C TYR A 30 -4.89 -21.34 0.20
N TYR A 31 -5.02 -20.06 -0.12
CA TYR A 31 -5.89 -19.13 0.60
C TYR A 31 -7.33 -19.65 0.66
N PHE A 32 -7.89 -20.02 -0.48
CA PHE A 32 -9.27 -20.54 -0.55
C PHE A 32 -9.45 -21.85 0.18
N ARG A 33 -8.50 -22.76 0.03
CA ARG A 33 -8.56 -24.05 0.73
C ARG A 33 -8.51 -23.84 2.24
N SER A 34 -7.60 -23.01 2.72
CA SER A 34 -7.47 -22.73 4.16
C SER A 34 -8.72 -22.07 4.74
N VAL A 35 -9.29 -21.09 4.06
CA VAL A 35 -10.55 -20.45 4.48
C VAL A 35 -11.67 -21.48 4.54
N ARG A 36 -11.85 -22.29 3.49
CA ARG A 36 -12.89 -23.31 3.44
C ARG A 36 -12.76 -24.34 4.56
N TYR A 37 -11.53 -24.82 4.81
CA TYR A 37 -11.31 -25.78 5.91
C TYR A 37 -11.59 -25.14 7.28
N ASN A 38 -11.19 -23.91 7.48
CA ASN A 38 -11.47 -23.21 8.73
C ASN A 38 -12.99 -23.04 8.97
N GLU A 39 -13.77 -22.75 7.93
CA GLU A 39 -15.23 -22.67 8.03
C GLU A 39 -15.86 -24.04 8.39
N ILE A 40 -15.32 -25.13 7.84
CA ILE A 40 -15.78 -26.48 8.19
C ILE A 40 -15.43 -26.79 9.64
N ILE A 41 -14.24 -26.46 10.10
CA ILE A 41 -13.79 -26.67 11.48
C ILE A 41 -14.67 -25.88 12.46
N GLU A 42 -15.00 -24.61 12.16
CA GLU A 42 -15.90 -23.81 12.98
C GLU A 42 -17.28 -24.48 13.11
N ARG A 43 -17.85 -24.94 12.00
CA ARG A 43 -19.14 -25.66 12.01
C ARG A 43 -19.09 -26.96 12.82
N ILE A 44 -17.99 -27.71 12.77
CA ILE A 44 -17.80 -28.91 13.58
C ILE A 44 -17.76 -28.55 15.07
N ARG A 45 -17.03 -27.50 15.43
CA ARG A 45 -16.95 -27.00 16.82
C ARG A 45 -18.29 -26.52 17.36
N ASP A 46 -19.05 -25.79 16.55
CA ASP A 46 -20.37 -25.25 16.94
C ASP A 46 -21.38 -26.39 17.22
N ARG A 47 -21.19 -27.57 16.63
CA ARG A 47 -21.99 -28.77 16.90
C ARG A 47 -21.57 -29.50 18.19
N GLY A 48 -20.50 -29.05 18.86
CA GLY A 48 -20.00 -29.68 20.07
C GLY A 48 -19.27 -31.00 19.85
N GLU A 49 -18.76 -31.23 18.63
CA GLU A 49 -17.96 -32.42 18.33
C GLU A 49 -16.58 -32.31 19.01
N SER A 50 -16.11 -33.43 19.59
CA SER A 50 -14.95 -33.42 20.48
C SER A 50 -13.58 -33.41 19.77
N GLU A 51 -13.54 -33.42 18.46
CA GLU A 51 -12.29 -33.45 17.71
C GLU A 51 -11.66 -32.06 17.61
N ASN A 52 -10.39 -31.98 17.95
CA ASN A 52 -9.66 -30.70 17.95
C ASN A 52 -8.86 -30.55 16.65
N PHE A 53 -9.47 -29.97 15.63
CA PHE A 53 -8.82 -29.68 14.38
C PHE A 53 -8.05 -28.36 14.45
N GLU A 54 -6.89 -28.31 13.78
CA GLU A 54 -6.06 -27.11 13.69
C GLU A 54 -6.57 -26.16 12.61
N PHE A 55 -6.60 -24.87 12.93
CA PHE A 55 -6.91 -23.83 11.94
C PHE A 55 -5.68 -23.52 11.08
N PHE A 56 -5.92 -23.34 9.81
CA PHE A 56 -4.89 -22.80 8.92
C PHE A 56 -4.84 -21.28 9.02
N GLN A 57 -3.65 -20.72 8.87
CA GLN A 57 -3.50 -19.30 8.64
C GLN A 57 -3.78 -19.00 7.15
N PRO A 58 -4.85 -18.27 6.79
CA PRO A 58 -5.17 -17.99 5.41
C PRO A 58 -4.22 -16.93 4.85
N VAL A 59 -3.20 -17.35 4.13
CA VAL A 59 -2.22 -16.46 3.49
C VAL A 59 -2.55 -16.30 2.03
N ARG A 60 -2.70 -15.05 1.59
CA ARG A 60 -3.04 -14.70 0.21
C ARG A 60 -1.78 -14.64 -0.66
N THR A 61 -1.86 -15.16 -1.87
CA THR A 61 -0.79 -15.05 -2.86
C THR A 61 -0.71 -13.62 -3.40
N ILE A 62 0.50 -13.08 -3.48
CA ILE A 62 0.77 -11.72 -3.97
C ILE A 62 1.41 -11.83 -5.34
N TYR A 63 0.82 -11.18 -6.35
CA TYR A 63 1.39 -11.05 -7.69
C TYR A 63 1.91 -9.62 -7.89
N THR A 64 3.18 -9.49 -8.27
CA THR A 64 3.81 -8.17 -8.43
C THR A 64 4.92 -8.15 -9.47
N ASN A 65 5.14 -6.97 -10.05
CA ASN A 65 6.29 -6.69 -10.90
C ASN A 65 7.51 -6.17 -10.12
N ILE A 66 7.42 -6.04 -8.80
CA ILE A 66 8.53 -5.64 -7.96
C ILE A 66 9.54 -6.80 -7.88
N LYS A 67 10.75 -6.56 -8.38
CA LYS A 67 11.81 -7.56 -8.39
C LYS A 67 12.54 -7.61 -7.04
N ALA A 68 13.14 -8.77 -6.75
CA ALA A 68 14.00 -8.97 -5.57
C ALA A 68 13.32 -8.73 -4.21
N LEU A 69 12.02 -8.98 -4.11
CA LEU A 69 11.33 -9.09 -2.82
C LEU A 69 11.74 -10.39 -2.13
N LYS A 70 12.07 -10.27 -0.85
CA LYS A 70 12.34 -11.41 0.06
C LYS A 70 11.14 -11.60 0.99
N ILE A 71 10.01 -11.91 0.39
CA ILE A 71 8.72 -12.11 1.07
C ILE A 71 8.14 -13.41 0.53
N ASP A 72 7.65 -14.26 1.42
CA ASP A 72 7.01 -15.51 1.07
C ASP A 72 5.67 -15.25 0.33
N TYR A 73 5.23 -16.22 -0.46
CA TYR A 73 3.98 -16.16 -1.25
C TYR A 73 3.90 -15.07 -2.31
N VAL A 74 5.03 -14.57 -2.77
CA VAL A 74 5.12 -13.59 -3.86
C VAL A 74 5.38 -14.31 -5.18
N ARG A 75 4.60 -13.97 -6.20
CA ARG A 75 4.71 -14.45 -7.58
C ARG A 75 4.96 -13.30 -8.53
N ASN A 76 5.50 -13.61 -9.69
CA ASN A 76 5.65 -12.61 -10.75
C ASN A 76 4.27 -12.14 -11.22
N LEU A 77 4.18 -10.83 -11.52
CA LEU A 77 2.96 -10.24 -12.07
C LEU A 77 2.52 -10.97 -13.33
N VAL A 78 1.26 -11.35 -13.36
CA VAL A 78 0.56 -11.84 -14.55
C VAL A 78 -0.27 -10.67 -15.10
N ILE A 79 -0.13 -10.41 -16.40
CA ILE A 79 -0.81 -9.24 -17.02
C ILE A 79 -2.32 -9.41 -16.99
N ASP A 80 -2.81 -10.60 -17.33
CA ASP A 80 -4.23 -10.93 -17.20
C ASP A 80 -4.53 -11.48 -15.80
N TRP A 81 -4.96 -10.60 -14.91
CA TRP A 81 -5.28 -10.92 -13.53
C TRP A 81 -6.35 -12.01 -13.38
N ARG A 82 -7.20 -12.20 -14.39
CA ARG A 82 -8.31 -13.16 -14.38
C ARG A 82 -7.81 -14.61 -14.30
N THR A 83 -6.57 -14.84 -14.71
CA THR A 83 -5.91 -16.15 -14.64
C THR A 83 -5.31 -16.46 -13.27
N CYS A 84 -5.25 -15.47 -12.39
CA CYS A 84 -4.78 -15.67 -11.01
C CYS A 84 -5.88 -16.33 -10.17
N PRO A 85 -5.50 -17.13 -9.15
CA PRO A 85 -6.45 -17.70 -8.19
C PRO A 85 -7.25 -16.62 -7.49
N ASP A 86 -8.51 -16.90 -7.22
CA ASP A 86 -9.38 -16.01 -6.48
C ASP A 86 -8.77 -15.67 -5.10
N GLY A 87 -9.05 -14.49 -4.57
CA GLY A 87 -8.47 -14.02 -3.32
C GLY A 87 -7.04 -13.52 -3.41
N SER A 88 -6.41 -13.51 -4.59
CA SER A 88 -5.05 -12.97 -4.78
C SER A 88 -4.97 -11.47 -4.56
N ILE A 89 -3.77 -10.99 -4.22
CA ILE A 89 -3.42 -9.57 -4.12
C ILE A 89 -2.54 -9.21 -5.32
N ILE A 90 -2.94 -8.22 -6.09
CA ILE A 90 -2.20 -7.76 -7.27
C ILE A 90 -1.55 -6.39 -6.94
N VAL A 91 -0.23 -6.33 -6.94
CA VAL A 91 0.53 -5.11 -6.65
C VAL A 91 1.31 -4.70 -7.90
N ILE A 92 0.95 -3.59 -8.50
CA ILE A 92 1.57 -3.08 -9.73
C ILE A 92 2.36 -1.81 -9.39
N ASP A 93 3.67 -1.93 -9.38
CA ASP A 93 4.58 -0.80 -9.21
C ASP A 93 4.88 -0.15 -10.56
N GLU A 94 5.09 1.19 -10.55
CA GLU A 94 5.32 1.99 -11.75
C GLU A 94 4.28 1.69 -12.85
N VAL A 95 3.00 1.79 -12.50
CA VAL A 95 1.86 1.37 -13.35
C VAL A 95 1.93 1.95 -14.77
N GLN A 96 2.56 3.11 -14.96
CA GLN A 96 2.76 3.74 -16.28
C GLN A 96 3.58 2.87 -17.25
N LEU A 97 4.31 1.89 -16.74
CA LEU A 97 5.12 0.96 -17.54
C LEU A 97 4.41 -0.36 -17.82
N VAL A 98 3.19 -0.56 -17.29
CA VAL A 98 2.48 -1.85 -17.32
C VAL A 98 1.16 -1.73 -18.08
N PRO A 99 1.14 -1.95 -19.41
CA PRO A 99 -0.13 -2.09 -20.14
C PRO A 99 -0.87 -3.36 -19.68
N PRO A 100 -2.21 -3.37 -19.65
CA PRO A 100 -3.14 -2.31 -20.05
C PRO A 100 -3.53 -1.35 -18.92
N TYR A 101 -2.94 -1.44 -17.74
CA TYR A 101 -3.32 -0.68 -16.55
C TYR A 101 -2.91 0.80 -16.60
N ASN A 102 -1.99 1.15 -17.50
CA ASN A 102 -1.55 2.53 -17.71
C ASN A 102 -2.58 3.37 -18.49
N ASP A 103 -2.35 4.70 -18.54
CA ASP A 103 -3.16 5.62 -19.34
C ASP A 103 -2.85 5.42 -20.83
N ASN A 104 -3.51 4.45 -21.44
CA ASN A 104 -3.40 4.15 -22.87
C ASN A 104 -4.65 4.60 -23.63
N LYS A 105 -4.59 4.54 -24.96
CA LYS A 105 -5.71 4.93 -25.83
C LYS A 105 -6.83 3.90 -25.91
N ASN A 106 -6.56 2.65 -25.49
CA ASN A 106 -7.55 1.57 -25.54
C ASN A 106 -8.41 1.60 -24.27
N LYS A 107 -9.45 2.42 -24.29
CA LYS A 107 -10.39 2.54 -23.17
C LYS A 107 -11.27 1.31 -22.95
N ASN A 108 -11.36 0.44 -23.93
CA ASN A 108 -12.23 -0.74 -23.93
C ASN A 108 -11.43 -2.04 -23.77
N ASP A 109 -10.26 -1.98 -23.13
CA ASP A 109 -9.49 -3.18 -22.83
C ASP A 109 -10.27 -4.07 -21.85
N ASP A 110 -10.52 -5.32 -22.24
CA ASP A 110 -11.36 -6.26 -21.51
C ASP A 110 -10.78 -6.61 -20.14
N ILE A 111 -9.44 -6.73 -20.03
CA ILE A 111 -8.76 -7.00 -18.76
C ILE A 111 -9.05 -5.89 -17.74
N VAL A 112 -9.05 -4.63 -18.20
CA VAL A 112 -9.30 -3.47 -17.33
C VAL A 112 -10.79 -3.29 -17.07
N GLN A 113 -11.66 -3.55 -18.05
CA GLN A 113 -13.12 -3.44 -17.86
C GLN A 113 -13.63 -4.45 -16.82
N GLU A 114 -13.11 -5.66 -16.83
CA GLU A 114 -13.48 -6.68 -15.84
C GLU A 114 -13.01 -6.38 -14.41
N LEU A 115 -12.12 -5.40 -14.21
CA LEU A 115 -11.82 -4.92 -12.84
C LEU A 115 -13.04 -4.42 -12.09
N THR A 116 -14.12 -4.05 -12.78
CA THR A 116 -15.39 -3.64 -12.14
C THR A 116 -15.99 -4.73 -11.25
N ILE A 117 -15.68 -5.99 -11.52
CA ILE A 117 -16.20 -7.16 -10.78
C ILE A 117 -15.14 -7.90 -9.95
N HIS A 118 -13.90 -7.39 -9.86
CA HIS A 118 -12.79 -8.04 -9.16
C HIS A 118 -13.12 -8.47 -7.72
N ARG A 119 -13.96 -7.69 -7.03
CA ARG A 119 -14.38 -7.96 -5.65
C ARG A 119 -15.18 -9.24 -5.50
N HIS A 120 -15.93 -9.65 -6.51
CA HIS A 120 -16.69 -10.91 -6.47
C HIS A 120 -15.77 -12.14 -6.38
N ARG A 121 -14.54 -12.00 -6.88
CA ARG A 121 -13.50 -13.02 -6.79
C ARG A 121 -12.49 -12.77 -5.66
N GLY A 122 -12.77 -11.82 -4.76
CA GLY A 122 -11.94 -11.52 -3.60
C GLY A 122 -10.57 -10.89 -3.89
N PHE A 123 -10.35 -10.34 -5.09
CA PHE A 123 -9.09 -9.69 -5.42
C PHE A 123 -8.95 -8.32 -4.76
N ASP A 124 -7.71 -7.98 -4.36
CA ASP A 124 -7.29 -6.62 -4.02
C ASP A 124 -6.22 -6.14 -4.99
N PHE A 125 -6.38 -4.90 -5.47
CA PHE A 125 -5.43 -4.25 -6.36
C PHE A 125 -4.76 -3.06 -5.69
N TRP A 126 -3.43 -3.00 -5.82
CA TRP A 126 -2.60 -1.89 -5.38
C TRP A 126 -1.83 -1.33 -6.57
N PHE A 127 -2.23 -0.14 -7.00
CA PHE A 127 -1.57 0.58 -8.08
C PHE A 127 -0.62 1.62 -7.49
N ILE A 128 0.68 1.47 -7.75
CA ILE A 128 1.72 2.39 -7.27
C ILE A 128 2.19 3.24 -8.45
N THR A 129 2.14 4.55 -8.29
CA THR A 129 2.51 5.48 -9.36
C THR A 129 2.95 6.83 -8.80
N GLN A 130 3.74 7.56 -9.58
CA GLN A 130 4.17 8.93 -9.27
C GLN A 130 3.06 9.95 -9.51
N SER A 131 2.11 9.66 -10.40
CA SER A 131 0.98 10.55 -10.70
C SER A 131 -0.29 9.76 -10.98
N PRO A 132 -1.44 10.21 -10.43
CA PRO A 132 -2.73 9.63 -10.74
C PRO A 132 -3.09 9.67 -12.24
N SER A 133 -2.51 10.62 -13.00
CA SER A 133 -2.77 10.76 -14.44
C SER A 133 -2.32 9.54 -15.24
N TYR A 134 -1.36 8.78 -14.75
CA TYR A 134 -0.80 7.60 -15.44
C TYR A 134 -1.67 6.35 -15.39
N LEU A 135 -2.73 6.36 -14.60
CA LEU A 135 -3.67 5.24 -14.50
C LEU A 135 -4.66 5.23 -15.66
N HIS A 136 -5.08 4.03 -16.06
CA HIS A 136 -6.17 3.88 -17.03
C HIS A 136 -7.46 4.59 -16.53
N PRO A 137 -8.27 5.22 -17.42
CA PRO A 137 -9.49 5.93 -17.00
C PRO A 137 -10.43 5.10 -16.14
N THR A 138 -10.73 3.86 -16.53
CA THR A 138 -11.60 2.96 -15.75
C THR A 138 -11.04 2.71 -14.34
N ILE A 139 -9.73 2.52 -14.20
CA ILE A 139 -9.10 2.31 -12.88
C ILE A 139 -9.27 3.55 -12.00
N LYS A 140 -9.11 4.76 -12.58
CA LYS A 140 -9.30 6.03 -11.84
C LYS A 140 -10.66 6.11 -11.16
N GLU A 141 -11.70 5.57 -11.79
CA GLU A 141 -13.06 5.56 -11.26
C GLU A 141 -13.30 4.49 -10.21
N LEU A 142 -12.54 3.38 -10.25
CA LEU A 142 -12.67 2.26 -9.33
C LEU A 142 -11.90 2.45 -8.02
N ILE A 143 -11.00 3.42 -7.94
CA ILE A 143 -10.17 3.67 -6.74
C ILE A 143 -11.07 4.08 -5.56
N SER A 144 -11.10 3.23 -4.55
CA SER A 144 -11.82 3.45 -3.28
C SER A 144 -10.90 3.92 -2.14
N CYS A 145 -9.60 3.88 -2.33
CA CYS A 145 -8.62 4.36 -1.36
C CYS A 145 -7.40 4.93 -2.11
N HIS A 146 -7.08 6.21 -1.90
CA HIS A 146 -5.89 6.85 -2.44
C HIS A 146 -4.97 7.27 -1.30
N LEU A 147 -3.81 6.66 -1.22
CA LEU A 147 -2.77 7.00 -0.26
C LEU A 147 -1.72 7.89 -0.93
N HIS A 148 -1.70 9.17 -0.59
CA HIS A 148 -0.71 10.12 -1.08
C HIS A 148 0.42 10.28 -0.08
N ILE A 149 1.63 9.84 -0.47
CA ILE A 149 2.81 9.85 0.39
C ILE A 149 3.66 11.07 0.05
N THR A 150 3.95 11.91 1.04
CA THR A 150 4.87 13.05 0.90
C THR A 150 6.01 12.90 1.88
N ARG A 151 7.23 13.20 1.42
CA ARG A 151 8.41 13.28 2.28
C ARG A 151 8.83 14.74 2.45
N PRO A 152 8.34 15.41 3.50
CA PRO A 152 8.80 16.77 3.79
C PRO A 152 10.28 16.73 4.20
N TYR A 153 10.99 17.84 3.98
CA TYR A 153 12.43 17.93 4.28
C TYR A 153 12.76 17.36 5.65
N TRP A 154 13.73 16.40 5.70
CA TRP A 154 14.25 15.69 6.89
C TRP A 154 13.23 15.19 7.93
N ARG A 155 11.95 15.25 7.65
CA ARG A 155 10.89 14.74 8.52
C ARG A 155 10.41 13.36 8.08
N THR A 156 9.76 12.69 8.99
CA THR A 156 9.06 11.42 8.73
C THR A 156 8.07 11.62 7.57
N PRO A 157 8.00 10.67 6.62
CA PRO A 157 7.00 10.67 5.58
C PRO A 157 5.58 10.82 6.14
N LYS A 158 4.75 11.61 5.46
CA LYS A 158 3.35 11.80 5.79
C LYS A 158 2.48 11.15 4.73
N VAL A 159 1.49 10.42 5.17
CA VAL A 159 0.49 9.79 4.33
C VAL A 159 -0.82 10.55 4.50
N TYR A 160 -1.44 10.92 3.38
CA TYR A 160 -2.77 11.49 3.30
C TYR A 160 -3.68 10.47 2.62
N GLN A 161 -4.74 10.08 3.30
CA GLN A 161 -5.71 9.12 2.79
C GLN A 161 -6.96 9.82 2.30
N PHE A 162 -7.45 9.39 1.14
CA PHE A 162 -8.69 9.86 0.53
C PHE A 162 -9.53 8.64 0.12
N GLY A 163 -10.86 8.72 0.27
CA GLY A 163 -11.81 7.68 -0.14
C GLY A 163 -12.05 7.60 -1.65
N SER A 164 -11.39 8.46 -2.43
CA SER A 164 -11.43 8.42 -3.90
C SER A 164 -10.15 9.01 -4.48
N LEU A 165 -9.88 8.73 -5.76
CA LEU A 165 -8.72 9.29 -6.42
C LEU A 165 -8.75 10.83 -6.44
N ARG A 166 -7.64 11.46 -6.07
CA ARG A 166 -7.43 12.92 -6.16
C ARG A 166 -6.38 13.22 -7.21
N ALA A 167 -6.76 14.01 -8.24
CA ALA A 167 -5.86 14.39 -9.32
C ALA A 167 -4.68 15.25 -8.82
N TYR A 168 -4.96 16.14 -7.85
CA TYR A 168 -3.97 17.06 -7.29
C TYR A 168 -3.86 16.93 -5.77
N PRO A 169 -3.36 15.80 -5.24
CA PRO A 169 -3.39 15.49 -3.81
C PRO A 169 -2.50 16.43 -2.98
N ASN A 170 -1.54 17.13 -3.62
CA ASN A 170 -0.60 18.03 -2.96
C ASN A 170 -1.16 19.41 -2.62
N THR A 171 -2.33 19.80 -3.14
CA THR A 171 -2.95 21.08 -2.86
C THR A 171 -3.30 21.20 -1.38
N LEU A 172 -3.25 22.44 -0.84
CA LEU A 172 -3.59 22.71 0.55
C LEU A 172 -5.02 22.26 0.87
N VAL A 173 -5.95 22.55 -0.02
CA VAL A 173 -7.37 22.19 0.12
C VAL A 173 -7.54 20.67 0.23
N ASN A 174 -6.93 19.88 -0.66
CA ASN A 174 -7.01 18.44 -0.59
C ASN A 174 -6.36 17.87 0.68
N LYS A 175 -5.22 18.43 1.10
CA LYS A 175 -4.56 18.01 2.36
C LYS A 175 -5.36 18.32 3.62
N LEU A 176 -6.19 19.38 3.61
CA LEU A 176 -7.10 19.68 4.70
C LEU A 176 -8.35 18.78 4.69
N ASN A 177 -8.82 18.38 3.50
CA ASN A 177 -10.01 17.56 3.30
C ASN A 177 -9.69 16.06 3.17
N CYS A 178 -8.53 15.58 3.63
CA CYS A 178 -8.22 14.16 3.66
C CYS A 178 -9.01 13.49 4.78
N GLU A 179 -9.40 12.23 4.57
CA GLU A 179 -10.11 11.42 5.57
C GLU A 179 -9.21 11.10 6.76
N SER A 180 -7.95 10.83 6.49
CA SER A 180 -6.96 10.49 7.49
C SER A 180 -5.58 11.03 7.12
N LYS A 181 -4.80 11.37 8.14
CA LYS A 181 -3.43 11.86 7.99
C LYS A 181 -2.56 11.26 9.09
N PHE A 182 -1.54 10.53 8.70
CA PHE A 182 -0.62 9.91 9.65
C PHE A 182 0.83 9.99 9.18
N SER A 183 1.75 9.79 10.11
CA SER A 183 3.18 9.68 9.80
C SER A 183 3.55 8.21 9.72
N PHE A 184 4.29 7.85 8.68
CA PHE A 184 4.75 6.48 8.47
C PHE A 184 6.28 6.43 8.57
N LYS A 185 6.76 5.67 9.53
CA LYS A 185 8.18 5.33 9.64
C LYS A 185 8.33 3.84 9.40
N PRO A 186 8.88 3.42 8.24
CA PRO A 186 9.15 2.02 7.99
C PRO A 186 10.03 1.43 9.09
N ALA A 187 9.74 0.22 9.54
CA ALA A 187 10.63 -0.53 10.43
C ALA A 187 11.93 -0.90 9.68
N ASP A 188 13.04 -0.93 10.39
CA ASP A 188 14.35 -1.24 9.78
C ASP A 188 14.38 -2.66 9.16
N SER A 189 13.55 -3.57 9.65
CA SER A 189 13.36 -4.91 9.09
C SER A 189 12.82 -4.88 7.65
N ILE A 190 11.94 -3.93 7.31
CA ILE A 190 11.36 -3.82 5.98
C ILE A 190 12.44 -3.50 4.91
N PHE A 191 13.44 -2.70 5.27
CA PHE A 191 14.54 -2.38 4.34
C PHE A 191 15.39 -3.59 3.95
N LYS A 192 15.35 -4.67 4.73
CA LYS A 192 16.05 -5.93 4.41
C LYS A 192 15.27 -6.79 3.40
N LEU A 193 13.96 -6.58 3.30
CA LEU A 193 13.07 -7.35 2.43
C LEU A 193 13.05 -6.84 0.98
N TYR A 194 13.55 -5.63 0.75
CA TYR A 194 13.48 -4.99 -0.56
C TYR A 194 14.72 -4.12 -0.84
N LYS A 195 15.30 -4.26 -2.03
CA LYS A 195 16.39 -3.41 -2.50
C LYS A 195 15.91 -2.54 -3.66
N SER A 196 15.52 -1.28 -3.37
CA SER A 196 14.94 -0.37 -4.37
C SER A 196 15.98 0.28 -5.27
N THR A 197 17.17 0.59 -4.74
CA THR A 197 18.23 1.26 -5.48
C THR A 197 19.60 0.68 -5.14
N SER A 198 20.47 0.60 -6.13
CA SER A 198 21.89 0.25 -5.91
C SER A 198 22.71 1.44 -5.43
N ILE A 199 22.28 2.66 -5.75
CA ILE A 199 22.97 3.91 -5.42
C ILE A 199 21.93 4.95 -4.98
N ASP A 200 22.03 5.45 -3.74
CA ASP A 200 21.22 6.57 -3.28
C ASP A 200 21.82 7.90 -3.80
N THR A 201 21.22 8.41 -4.86
CA THR A 201 21.60 9.72 -5.45
C THR A 201 20.76 10.88 -4.91
N SER A 202 19.92 10.66 -3.91
CA SER A 202 19.03 11.68 -3.36
C SER A 202 19.83 12.80 -2.69
N LYS A 203 19.88 13.96 -3.33
CA LYS A 203 20.48 15.16 -2.74
C LYS A 203 19.59 15.66 -1.61
N LYS A 204 20.15 15.75 -0.40
CA LYS A 204 19.47 16.41 0.72
C LYS A 204 19.24 17.88 0.35
N ARG A 205 18.00 18.26 0.06
CA ARG A 205 17.66 19.65 -0.26
C ARG A 205 17.51 20.41 1.04
N THR A 206 18.34 21.44 1.24
CA THR A 206 18.19 22.41 2.32
C THR A 206 17.13 23.44 1.92
N PRO A 207 16.17 23.75 2.78
CA PRO A 207 15.15 24.76 2.48
C PRO A 207 15.77 26.15 2.54
N LYS A 208 16.16 26.66 1.37
CA LYS A 208 16.80 28.01 1.26
C LYS A 208 15.95 29.11 1.89
N GLY A 209 14.60 28.99 1.85
CA GLY A 209 13.69 29.94 2.51
C GLY A 209 13.83 29.96 4.03
N LEU A 210 14.09 28.84 4.68
CA LEU A 210 14.32 28.78 6.13
C LEU A 210 15.62 29.48 6.53
N ILE A 211 16.67 29.34 5.71
CA ILE A 211 17.95 30.02 5.90
C ILE A 211 17.74 31.54 5.75
N GLY A 212 17.05 31.96 4.67
CA GLY A 212 16.72 33.36 4.46
C GLY A 212 15.91 33.96 5.60
N PHE A 213 14.93 33.21 6.12
CA PHE A 213 14.12 33.69 7.27
C PHE A 213 14.95 33.76 8.56
N ALA A 214 15.83 32.82 8.83
CA ALA A 214 16.73 32.86 9.97
C ALA A 214 17.71 34.06 9.89
N LEU A 215 18.25 34.34 8.70
CA LEU A 215 19.08 35.50 8.47
C LEU A 215 18.31 36.81 8.66
N PHE A 216 17.06 36.87 8.22
CA PHE A 216 16.19 38.02 8.41
C PHE A 216 15.91 38.28 9.89
N ILE A 217 15.62 37.24 10.68
CA ILE A 217 15.43 37.38 12.13
C ILE A 217 16.74 37.84 12.80
N MET A 218 17.89 37.24 12.44
CA MET A 218 19.19 37.68 13.01
C MET A 218 19.49 39.12 12.69
N PHE A 219 19.20 39.58 11.48
CA PHE A 219 19.37 40.99 11.08
C PHE A 219 18.45 41.89 11.89
N GLY A 220 17.17 41.51 12.09
CA GLY A 220 16.24 42.28 12.93
C GLY A 220 16.69 42.41 14.38
N VAL A 221 17.18 41.31 14.97
CA VAL A 221 17.74 41.30 16.33
C VAL A 221 19.00 42.19 16.43
N PHE A 222 19.87 42.11 15.40
CA PHE A 222 21.08 42.94 15.34
C PHE A 222 20.74 44.44 15.28
N VAL A 223 19.83 44.82 14.39
CA VAL A 223 19.39 46.24 14.26
C VAL A 223 18.72 46.71 15.53
N PHE A 224 17.86 45.94 16.15
CA PHE A 224 17.21 46.28 17.41
C PHE A 224 18.22 46.39 18.55
N GLY A 225 19.15 45.45 18.67
CA GLY A 225 20.20 45.45 19.70
C GLY A 225 21.14 46.65 19.52
N TYR A 226 21.51 47.00 18.30
CA TYR A 226 22.33 48.18 18.00
C TYR A 226 21.61 49.49 18.33
N GLY A 227 20.31 49.59 18.00
CA GLY A 227 19.48 50.72 18.36
C GLY A 227 19.29 50.92 19.88
N ALA A 228 19.14 49.78 20.62
CA ALA A 228 18.96 49.79 22.06
C ALA A 228 20.27 50.10 22.85
N SER A 229 21.44 49.78 22.26
CA SER A 229 22.75 50.07 22.89
C SER A 229 23.26 51.49 22.70
N GLY A 230 22.44 52.45 22.23
CA GLY A 230 22.80 53.85 22.13
C GLY A 230 23.72 54.18 20.94
N GLY A 231 23.73 53.40 19.88
CA GLY A 231 24.35 53.80 18.61
C GLY A 231 23.78 55.11 18.11
N PRO A 232 24.58 55.95 17.38
CA PRO A 232 24.15 57.30 16.97
C PRO A 232 22.82 57.21 16.22
N GLY A 233 21.77 57.77 16.86
CA GLY A 233 20.39 57.66 16.44
C GLY A 233 20.19 58.22 15.05
N PHE A 234 19.56 57.46 14.18
CA PHE A 234 19.08 57.90 12.87
C PHE A 234 17.93 58.95 12.96
N LEU A 235 17.50 59.29 14.16
CA LEU A 235 16.40 60.26 14.44
C LEU A 235 16.85 61.55 15.19
N GLY A 236 18.10 61.96 15.06
CA GLY A 236 18.63 63.08 15.73
C GLY A 236 18.80 64.37 14.88
N HIS A 237 17.84 64.72 14.00
CA HIS A 237 17.71 66.02 13.38
C HIS A 237 16.28 66.22 12.86
N PHE A 238 15.40 66.72 13.75
CA PHE A 238 14.34 67.65 13.41
C PHE A 238 14.17 68.59 14.59
#